data_1aedbff286e1e183ebdcb36bc879dbeb
#
_entry.id   1aedbff286e1e183ebdcb36bc879dbeb
#
_cell.length_a   1.000
_cell.length_b   1.000
_cell.length_c   1.000
_cell.angle_alpha   90.00
_cell.angle_beta   90.00
_cell.angle_gamma   90.00
#
_symmetry.space_group_name_H-M   'P 1'
#
loop_
_entity.id
_entity.type
_entity.pdbx_description
1 polymer ?
#
loop_
_entity_poly.entity_id
_entity_poly.type
_entity_poly.pdbx_seq_one_letter_code
_entity_poly.pdbx_strand_id
1 'polypeptide(L)'
;MSRLDSYIHEFGGFQLDALEGALYHQGELVPLTPKALETLVVLVENAGHVVSKEEMVRQVWPDIFVEEGNLTVNISALRKTLAEFQQDILIETIPRRGYRFTAPVKLVQRPGETLVIERRTRASISSEVEESEPAAIPATVPAGPARPGAALSRFRLTVSVIAALAFALLAGVLYWRSLPGEPVRVSVSGKRLFAWDERGRVTWEYEFSRPVTLEENAESHPVVFADLDGDGRTEVLVHATAPGAEPDGNSDSALYSFSSRGRLLWTYRPNLSLRFGEREFSGPWNLNALTVVPNGESREVWAVYRHDVWWPSFLVRVDARGAPEVRFVNAGHLHFLKAVQNISGNYLLAAGVNSEYQAGVLAVLRTDRPLSGSPQSPGSPYRCRDCQNAVPYLYFIFPRSEVFQLLGESVHRALSVELTPDVIRVTTFEGSSPLPGRSDTSLRAHYEFTRDFDLKYASLDESYWEMHRALEKQGRIQHSADDCPDRAIARRVRVWIPYQGISYAYARGGREASVPPRPHD
;
A
#
# COMPACT_ATOMS: atom_id res chain seq x y z
N MET A 1 7.86 3.42 -0.66
CA MET A 1 9.01 3.79 0.19
C MET A 1 8.77 5.19 0.68
N SER A 2 8.48 5.35 1.95
CA SER A 2 8.28 6.66 2.59
C SER A 2 9.57 7.49 2.47
N ARG A 3 9.46 8.80 2.35
CA ARG A 3 10.61 9.72 2.39
C ARG A 3 11.42 9.61 3.69
N LEU A 4 10.87 9.00 4.72
CA LEU A 4 11.50 8.74 6.02
C LEU A 4 12.45 7.51 5.99
N ASP A 5 12.24 6.57 5.06
CA ASP A 5 13.04 5.34 4.94
C ASP A 5 14.48 5.60 4.42
N SER A 6 14.76 6.80 3.91
CA SER A 6 16.08 7.19 3.41
C SER A 6 16.91 7.98 4.42
N TYR A 7 16.43 8.20 5.64
CA TYR A 7 17.10 9.04 6.62
C TYR A 7 17.43 8.29 7.90
N ILE A 8 18.56 8.67 8.49
CA ILE A 8 19.00 8.29 9.84
C ILE A 8 18.63 9.43 10.78
N HIS A 9 18.05 9.10 11.94
CA HIS A 9 17.74 10.08 12.97
C HIS A 9 18.93 10.22 13.90
N GLU A 10 19.54 11.40 13.96
CA GLU A 10 20.66 11.70 14.85
C GLU A 10 20.18 12.52 16.06
N PHE A 11 20.54 12.09 17.25
CA PHE A 11 20.27 12.78 18.51
C PHE A 11 21.28 12.39 19.58
N GLY A 12 21.80 13.33 20.35
CA GLY A 12 22.65 13.05 21.52
C GLY A 12 23.83 12.11 21.26
N GLY A 13 24.44 12.14 20.09
CA GLY A 13 25.51 11.21 19.69
C GLY A 13 25.03 9.85 19.22
N PHE A 14 23.72 9.60 19.23
CA PHE A 14 23.10 8.39 18.68
C PHE A 14 22.70 8.58 17.23
N GLN A 15 22.72 7.47 16.48
CA GLN A 15 22.20 7.34 15.12
C GLN A 15 21.18 6.21 15.12
N LEU A 16 19.91 6.55 14.96
CA LEU A 16 18.82 5.59 14.85
C LEU A 16 18.47 5.36 13.37
N ASP A 17 18.71 4.16 12.92
CA ASP A 17 18.31 3.69 11.60
C ASP A 17 17.01 2.90 11.72
N ALA A 18 15.89 3.55 11.40
CA ALA A 18 14.57 2.94 11.50
C ALA A 18 14.37 1.82 10.46
N LEU A 19 15.05 1.86 9.30
CA LEU A 19 14.96 0.85 8.25
C LEU A 19 15.75 -0.41 8.60
N GLU A 20 16.97 -0.25 9.11
CA GLU A 20 17.79 -1.37 9.59
C GLU A 20 17.33 -1.90 10.96
N GLY A 21 16.47 -1.15 11.65
CA GLY A 21 16.05 -1.50 12.98
C GLY A 21 17.22 -1.50 13.97
N ALA A 22 18.10 -0.51 13.90
CA ALA A 22 19.33 -0.45 14.67
C ALA A 22 19.59 0.93 15.27
N LEU A 23 20.12 0.94 16.50
CA LEU A 23 20.61 2.14 17.18
C LEU A 23 22.12 2.06 17.31
N TYR A 24 22.83 3.10 16.90
CA TYR A 24 24.28 3.21 17.05
C TYR A 24 24.64 4.39 17.94
N HIS A 25 25.71 4.27 18.70
CA HIS A 25 26.35 5.37 19.42
C HIS A 25 27.83 5.42 19.04
N GLN A 26 28.27 6.53 18.44
CA GLN A 26 29.64 6.69 17.93
C GLN A 26 30.10 5.57 16.98
N GLY A 27 29.16 5.00 16.21
CA GLY A 27 29.43 3.91 15.26
C GLY A 27 29.37 2.50 15.86
N GLU A 28 29.20 2.35 17.16
CA GLU A 28 29.02 1.06 17.83
C GLU A 28 27.52 0.74 18.01
N LEU A 29 27.15 -0.51 17.76
CA LEU A 29 25.75 -0.96 17.88
C LEU A 29 25.32 -0.98 19.36
N VAL A 30 24.23 -0.28 19.67
CA VAL A 30 23.61 -0.27 20.99
C VAL A 30 22.53 -1.36 21.03
N PRO A 31 22.67 -2.38 21.89
CA PRO A 31 21.74 -3.49 21.92
C PRO A 31 20.41 -3.07 22.56
N LEU A 32 19.33 -3.12 21.78
CA LEU A 32 17.96 -2.91 22.22
C LEU A 32 17.08 -4.11 21.83
N THR A 33 16.07 -4.38 22.64
CA THR A 33 15.04 -5.34 22.21
C THR A 33 14.21 -4.74 21.07
N PRO A 34 13.68 -5.55 20.13
CA PRO A 34 12.89 -5.03 19.02
C PRO A 34 11.77 -4.08 19.45
N LYS A 35 11.02 -4.41 20.48
CA LYS A 35 9.93 -3.56 20.99
C LYS A 35 10.41 -2.30 21.70
N ALA A 36 11.57 -2.32 22.34
CA ALA A 36 12.20 -1.10 22.86
C ALA A 36 12.65 -0.20 21.72
N LEU A 37 13.21 -0.78 20.66
CA LEU A 37 13.64 -0.02 19.49
C LEU A 37 12.44 0.61 18.76
N GLU A 38 11.37 -0.14 18.49
CA GLU A 38 10.12 0.38 17.92
C GLU A 38 9.54 1.50 18.80
N THR A 39 9.56 1.33 20.11
CA THR A 39 9.16 2.38 21.08
C THR A 39 10.02 3.63 20.94
N LEU A 40 11.33 3.47 20.72
CA LEU A 40 12.25 4.58 20.49
C LEU A 40 11.99 5.27 19.16
N VAL A 41 11.75 4.52 18.08
CA VAL A 41 11.39 5.08 16.77
C VAL A 41 10.17 5.98 16.88
N VAL A 42 9.08 5.50 17.50
CA VAL A 42 7.87 6.30 17.71
C VAL A 42 8.16 7.58 18.49
N LEU A 43 9.00 7.52 19.50
CA LEU A 43 9.36 8.68 20.31
C LEU A 43 10.20 9.70 19.54
N VAL A 44 11.17 9.21 18.75
CA VAL A 44 12.10 10.05 17.98
C VAL A 44 11.39 10.72 16.81
N GLU A 45 10.52 10.01 16.11
CA GLU A 45 9.69 10.57 15.04
C GLU A 45 8.74 11.67 15.54
N ASN A 46 8.33 11.59 16.81
CA ASN A 46 7.49 12.59 17.46
C ASN A 46 8.27 13.47 18.44
N ALA A 47 9.58 13.69 18.20
CA ALA A 47 10.43 14.46 19.10
C ALA A 47 9.87 15.85 19.42
N GLY A 48 9.89 16.22 20.70
CA GLY A 48 9.33 17.47 21.21
C GLY A 48 7.82 17.43 21.50
N HIS A 49 7.10 16.44 20.99
CA HIS A 49 5.65 16.27 21.21
C HIS A 49 5.37 15.16 22.24
N VAL A 50 4.21 15.25 22.89
CA VAL A 50 3.75 14.21 23.81
C VAL A 50 3.01 13.15 23.02
N VAL A 51 3.50 11.91 23.07
CA VAL A 51 2.80 10.73 22.52
C VAL A 51 2.04 10.07 23.66
N SER A 52 0.73 9.84 23.47
CA SER A 52 -0.09 9.19 24.49
C SER A 52 0.30 7.73 24.67
N LYS A 53 -0.01 7.14 25.84
CA LYS A 53 0.27 5.71 26.08
C LYS A 53 -0.49 4.82 25.11
N GLU A 54 -1.73 5.17 24.83
CA GLU A 54 -2.60 4.46 23.91
C GLU A 54 -2.03 4.53 22.49
N GLU A 55 -1.56 5.70 22.08
CA GLU A 55 -0.93 5.90 20.77
C GLU A 55 0.35 5.08 20.63
N MET A 56 1.21 5.09 21.65
CA MET A 56 2.44 4.28 21.66
C MET A 56 2.14 2.79 21.61
N VAL A 57 1.16 2.31 22.39
CA VAL A 57 0.74 0.90 22.36
C VAL A 57 0.21 0.55 20.97
N ARG A 58 -0.61 1.40 20.37
CA ARG A 58 -1.16 1.19 19.04
C ARG A 58 -0.08 1.12 17.95
N GLN A 59 0.92 1.98 18.01
CA GLN A 59 2.00 2.01 17.00
C GLN A 59 3.02 0.89 17.19
N VAL A 60 3.38 0.56 18.43
CA VAL A 60 4.40 -0.45 18.75
C VAL A 60 3.80 -1.88 18.75
N TRP A 61 2.50 -2.03 19.04
CA TRP A 61 1.79 -3.31 19.06
C TRP A 61 0.47 -3.23 18.29
N PRO A 62 0.50 -2.98 16.98
CA PRO A 62 -0.72 -2.70 16.21
C PRO A 62 -1.73 -3.86 16.19
N ASP A 63 -1.28 -5.10 16.45
CA ASP A 63 -2.09 -6.30 16.29
C ASP A 63 -2.30 -7.09 17.60
N ILE A 64 -1.86 -6.55 18.75
CA ILE A 64 -1.85 -7.29 20.03
C ILE A 64 -2.42 -6.40 21.13
N PHE A 65 -3.36 -6.95 21.91
CA PHE A 65 -3.75 -6.32 23.18
C PHE A 65 -2.60 -6.45 24.17
N VAL A 66 -1.97 -5.32 24.50
CA VAL A 66 -0.86 -5.27 25.45
C VAL A 66 -1.28 -4.42 26.63
N GLU A 67 -1.06 -4.91 27.84
CA GLU A 67 -1.25 -4.11 29.05
C GLU A 67 -0.25 -2.93 29.08
N GLU A 68 -0.66 -1.78 29.62
CA GLU A 68 0.21 -0.59 29.79
C GLU A 68 1.54 -0.90 30.51
N GLY A 69 1.58 -1.97 31.28
CA GLY A 69 2.77 -2.47 31.95
C GLY A 69 3.92 -2.76 30.98
N ASN A 70 3.62 -3.35 29.81
CA ASN A 70 4.64 -3.68 28.81
C ASN A 70 5.29 -2.43 28.19
N LEU A 71 4.51 -1.38 27.93
CA LEU A 71 5.05 -0.10 27.50
C LEU A 71 5.97 0.49 28.55
N THR A 72 5.58 0.44 29.83
CA THR A 72 6.39 0.95 30.95
C THR A 72 7.72 0.19 31.07
N VAL A 73 7.72 -1.13 30.84
CA VAL A 73 8.96 -1.94 30.82
C VAL A 73 9.89 -1.49 29.68
N ASN A 74 9.38 -1.29 28.46
CA ASN A 74 10.19 -0.83 27.33
C ASN A 74 10.74 0.57 27.54
N ILE A 75 9.95 1.51 28.06
CA ILE A 75 10.43 2.86 28.44
C ILE A 75 11.52 2.79 29.49
N SER A 76 11.39 1.91 30.49
CA SER A 76 12.40 1.74 31.53
C SER A 76 13.68 1.14 30.97
N ALA A 77 13.59 0.16 30.08
CA ALA A 77 14.73 -0.42 29.37
C ALA A 77 15.45 0.63 28.53
N LEU A 78 14.70 1.42 27.73
CA LEU A 78 15.25 2.50 26.91
C LEU A 78 16.00 3.53 27.76
N ARG A 79 15.39 4.00 28.85
CA ARG A 79 16.03 4.97 29.76
C ARG A 79 17.33 4.40 30.31
N LYS A 80 17.33 3.15 30.77
CA LYS A 80 18.51 2.49 31.28
C LYS A 80 19.63 2.43 30.23
N THR A 81 19.32 1.92 29.04
CA THR A 81 20.31 1.75 27.96
C THR A 81 20.84 3.11 27.48
N LEU A 82 19.98 4.10 27.26
CA LEU A 82 20.42 5.44 26.83
C LEU A 82 21.24 6.16 27.90
N ALA A 83 20.94 5.96 29.18
CA ALA A 83 21.69 6.56 30.32
C ALA A 83 23.11 5.98 30.48
N GLU A 84 23.42 4.80 29.92
CA GLU A 84 24.77 4.24 29.92
C GLU A 84 25.74 5.06 29.04
N PHE A 85 25.19 5.80 28.04
CA PHE A 85 25.98 6.60 27.11
C PHE A 85 25.84 8.11 27.30
N GLN A 86 24.71 8.56 27.87
CA GLN A 86 24.44 9.99 28.05
C GLN A 86 23.66 10.24 29.35
N GLN A 87 24.07 11.29 30.12
CA GLN A 87 23.46 11.62 31.41
C GLN A 87 22.15 12.41 31.31
N ASP A 88 21.81 12.95 30.12
CA ASP A 88 20.60 13.73 29.95
C ASP A 88 19.35 12.83 29.86
N ILE A 89 18.24 13.32 30.40
CA ILE A 89 16.97 12.62 30.36
C ILE A 89 16.37 12.81 28.95
N LEU A 90 16.53 11.82 28.08
CA LEU A 90 16.02 11.86 26.69
C LEU A 90 14.52 11.56 26.60
N ILE A 91 13.95 10.84 27.56
CA ILE A 91 12.53 10.43 27.57
C ILE A 91 11.88 10.92 28.86
N GLU A 92 11.00 11.89 28.74
CA GLU A 92 10.23 12.46 29.85
C GLU A 92 8.88 11.78 29.98
N THR A 93 8.41 11.56 31.23
CA THR A 93 7.03 11.11 31.48
C THR A 93 6.16 12.34 31.75
N ILE A 94 5.09 12.49 30.97
CA ILE A 94 4.06 13.49 31.20
C ILE A 94 2.89 12.82 31.93
N PRO A 95 2.68 13.13 33.24
CA PRO A 95 1.70 12.43 34.05
C PRO A 95 0.30 12.43 33.38
N ARG A 96 -0.36 11.28 33.35
CA ARG A 96 -1.70 11.05 32.78
C ARG A 96 -1.83 11.32 31.27
N ARG A 97 -0.74 11.62 30.57
CA ARG A 97 -0.77 11.94 29.13
C ARG A 97 0.07 10.99 28.29
N GLY A 98 1.28 10.63 28.74
CA GLY A 98 2.17 9.77 27.95
C GLY A 98 3.64 10.09 28.14
N TYR A 99 4.40 10.02 27.05
CA TYR A 99 5.85 10.23 27.05
C TYR A 99 6.24 11.26 25.99
N ARG A 100 7.36 11.94 26.20
CA ARG A 100 7.92 12.93 25.28
C ARG A 100 9.41 12.68 25.11
N PHE A 101 9.89 12.70 23.87
CA PHE A 101 11.31 12.71 23.57
C PHE A 101 11.82 14.14 23.59
N THR A 102 12.86 14.41 24.39
CA THR A 102 13.29 15.79 24.71
C THR A 102 14.50 16.25 23.92
N ALA A 103 15.30 15.33 23.37
CA ALA A 103 16.47 15.71 22.60
C ALA A 103 16.07 16.25 21.20
N PRO A 104 16.82 17.23 20.68
CA PRO A 104 16.67 17.64 19.29
C PRO A 104 17.09 16.50 18.36
N VAL A 105 16.24 16.20 17.37
CA VAL A 105 16.48 15.16 16.36
C VAL A 105 16.82 15.81 15.02
N LYS A 106 17.90 15.35 14.39
CA LYS A 106 18.32 15.76 13.05
C LYS A 106 18.18 14.58 12.10
N LEU A 107 17.58 14.84 10.95
CA LEU A 107 17.50 13.86 9.85
C LEU A 107 18.74 13.99 8.97
N VAL A 108 19.47 12.89 8.80
CA VAL A 108 20.67 12.80 7.94
C VAL A 108 20.42 11.79 6.84
N GLN A 109 20.69 12.17 5.62
CA GLN A 109 20.53 11.30 4.46
C GLN A 109 21.60 10.18 4.48
N ARG A 110 21.22 8.95 4.18
CA ARG A 110 22.16 7.82 4.12
C ARG A 110 23.28 8.07 3.10
N PRO A 111 24.54 7.87 3.45
CA PRO A 111 25.64 7.89 2.49
C PRO A 111 25.54 6.65 1.60
N GLY A 112 25.18 6.82 0.34
CA GLY A 112 25.27 5.73 -0.65
C GLY A 112 24.06 5.46 -1.53
N GLU A 113 22.89 6.03 -1.27
CA GLU A 113 21.72 5.93 -2.17
C GLU A 113 21.52 7.19 -3.00
N THR A 114 22.44 7.46 -3.91
CA THR A 114 22.14 8.29 -5.07
C THR A 114 21.70 7.36 -6.18
N LEU A 115 20.42 7.08 -6.27
CA LEU A 115 19.81 6.49 -7.46
C LEU A 115 19.88 7.54 -8.58
N VAL A 116 21.01 7.52 -9.30
CA VAL A 116 21.11 8.19 -10.59
C VAL A 116 20.30 7.38 -11.58
N ILE A 117 19.05 7.77 -11.78
CA ILE A 117 18.28 7.32 -12.93
C ILE A 117 18.80 8.08 -14.13
N GLU A 118 19.87 7.59 -14.75
CA GLU A 118 20.27 8.03 -16.09
C GLU A 118 19.20 7.57 -17.09
N ARG A 119 18.30 8.47 -17.40
CA ARG A 119 17.44 8.35 -18.57
C ARG A 119 18.27 8.72 -19.78
N ARG A 120 18.93 7.72 -20.39
CA ARG A 120 19.58 7.89 -21.70
C ARG A 120 18.52 8.11 -22.77
N THR A 121 18.21 9.38 -23.02
CA THR A 121 17.56 9.77 -24.26
C THR A 121 18.67 10.13 -25.24
N ARG A 122 19.01 9.22 -26.13
CA ARG A 122 19.87 9.49 -27.28
C ARG A 122 19.05 10.29 -28.31
N ALA A 123 19.22 11.59 -28.30
CA ALA A 123 18.90 12.42 -29.46
C ALA A 123 20.24 12.82 -30.09
N SER A 124 20.60 12.14 -31.17
CA SER A 124 21.70 12.55 -32.02
C SER A 124 21.21 13.64 -32.96
N ILE A 125 21.63 14.86 -32.73
CA ILE A 125 21.52 15.94 -33.70
C ILE A 125 22.95 16.14 -34.24
N SER A 126 23.21 15.62 -35.43
CA SER A 126 24.37 15.97 -36.21
C SER A 126 24.04 17.25 -37.01
N SER A 127 24.62 18.36 -36.62
CA SER A 127 24.68 19.56 -37.43
C SER A 127 26.04 19.56 -38.13
N GLU A 128 26.05 19.23 -39.40
CA GLU A 128 27.18 19.57 -40.29
C GLU A 128 27.09 21.04 -40.63
N VAL A 129 28.14 21.77 -40.26
CA VAL A 129 28.40 23.11 -40.71
C VAL A 129 29.34 22.98 -41.91
N GLU A 130 28.86 23.24 -43.11
CA GLU A 130 29.69 23.45 -44.29
C GLU A 130 30.00 24.93 -44.40
N GLU A 131 31.28 25.27 -44.18
CA GLU A 131 31.87 26.56 -44.60
C GLU A 131 32.10 26.51 -46.10
N SER A 132 31.60 27.50 -46.82
CA SER A 132 32.03 27.80 -48.19
C SER A 132 32.32 29.28 -48.34
N GLU A 133 33.55 29.53 -48.65
CA GLU A 133 34.17 30.85 -48.96
C GLU A 133 33.63 31.49 -50.26
N PRO A 134 33.83 32.82 -50.45
CA PRO A 134 33.13 33.59 -51.45
C PRO A 134 33.89 33.69 -52.78
N ALA A 135 33.19 33.60 -53.88
CA ALA A 135 33.75 33.91 -55.20
C ALA A 135 33.08 35.15 -55.83
N ALA A 136 33.94 35.92 -56.45
CA ALA A 136 33.90 37.29 -56.93
C ALA A 136 32.81 37.61 -57.97
N ILE A 137 32.50 38.92 -57.92
CA ILE A 137 31.65 39.71 -58.84
C ILE A 137 32.28 39.82 -60.27
N PRO A 138 31.46 39.93 -61.33
CA PRO A 138 31.63 41.10 -62.17
C PRO A 138 30.34 41.91 -62.43
N ALA A 139 30.53 43.17 -62.35
CA ALA A 139 29.56 44.20 -62.67
C ALA A 139 29.27 44.36 -64.17
N THR A 140 28.02 44.60 -64.51
CA THR A 140 27.67 45.52 -65.61
C THR A 140 26.23 46.02 -65.43
N VAL A 141 26.09 47.34 -65.46
CA VAL A 141 24.87 48.17 -65.53
C VAL A 141 24.62 48.48 -67.04
N PRO A 142 23.41 48.82 -67.57
CA PRO A 142 22.60 49.99 -67.13
C PRO A 142 21.06 49.84 -67.18
N ALA A 143 20.47 50.52 -66.29
CA ALA A 143 19.38 51.53 -66.30
C ALA A 143 18.19 51.39 -67.26
N GLY A 144 17.00 51.40 -66.63
CA GLY A 144 15.73 51.90 -67.14
C GLY A 144 14.75 52.05 -65.99
N PRO A 145 14.05 53.13 -65.78
CA PRO A 145 13.24 53.36 -64.58
C PRO A 145 11.88 52.72 -64.71
N ALA A 146 11.67 51.67 -63.92
CA ALA A 146 10.34 51.14 -63.74
C ALA A 146 9.73 51.70 -62.42
N ARG A 147 8.56 52.23 -62.51
CA ARG A 147 7.78 52.83 -61.43
C ARG A 147 7.53 51.84 -60.31
N PRO A 148 7.92 52.10 -59.06
CA PRO A 148 7.62 51.20 -57.92
C PRO A 148 6.30 51.65 -57.30
N GLY A 149 5.25 50.88 -57.47
CA GLY A 149 4.00 51.27 -56.82
C GLY A 149 3.06 50.19 -56.37
N ALA A 150 3.07 48.97 -56.95
CA ALA A 150 2.03 47.96 -56.64
C ALA A 150 2.53 46.63 -56.07
N ALA A 151 3.79 46.23 -56.25
CA ALA A 151 4.33 44.97 -55.79
C ALA A 151 4.75 44.99 -54.32
N LEU A 152 5.29 46.09 -53.84
CA LEU A 152 5.76 46.28 -52.45
C LEU A 152 4.62 46.35 -51.45
N SER A 153 3.42 46.79 -51.82
CA SER A 153 2.25 46.81 -50.90
C SER A 153 1.67 45.42 -50.67
N ARG A 154 1.62 44.58 -51.71
CA ARG A 154 1.14 43.21 -51.60
C ARG A 154 2.13 42.33 -50.85
N PHE A 155 3.43 42.49 -51.04
CA PHE A 155 4.46 41.78 -50.31
C PHE A 155 4.46 42.13 -48.81
N ARG A 156 4.31 43.42 -48.46
CA ARG A 156 4.18 43.86 -47.06
C ARG A 156 2.91 43.33 -46.41
N LEU A 157 1.80 43.29 -47.15
CA LEU A 157 0.54 42.72 -46.64
C LEU A 157 0.64 41.21 -46.38
N THR A 158 1.26 40.45 -47.30
CA THR A 158 1.47 39.03 -47.14
C THR A 158 2.43 38.72 -45.99
N VAL A 159 3.53 39.42 -45.81
CA VAL A 159 4.47 39.28 -44.69
C VAL A 159 3.77 39.61 -43.36
N SER A 160 2.95 40.67 -43.33
CA SER A 160 2.20 41.02 -42.11
C SER A 160 1.15 39.97 -41.75
N VAL A 161 0.47 39.37 -42.70
CA VAL A 161 -0.49 38.28 -42.46
C VAL A 161 0.20 37.03 -41.96
N ILE A 162 1.34 36.64 -42.56
CA ILE A 162 2.14 35.51 -42.11
C ILE A 162 2.67 35.74 -40.68
N ALA A 163 3.17 36.94 -40.39
CA ALA A 163 3.63 37.29 -39.04
C ALA A 163 2.50 37.27 -38.01
N ALA A 164 1.30 37.76 -38.36
CA ALA A 164 0.13 37.72 -37.51
C ALA A 164 -0.34 36.28 -37.24
N LEU A 165 -0.34 35.42 -38.27
CA LEU A 165 -0.66 33.98 -38.10
C LEU A 165 0.38 33.26 -37.26
N ALA A 166 1.67 33.53 -37.46
CA ALA A 166 2.74 32.95 -36.63
C ALA A 166 2.65 33.43 -35.18
N PHE A 167 2.33 34.69 -34.94
CA PHE A 167 2.10 35.23 -33.61
C PHE A 167 0.86 34.60 -32.94
N ALA A 168 -0.26 34.48 -33.69
CA ALA A 168 -1.47 33.82 -33.19
C ALA A 168 -1.22 32.35 -32.86
N LEU A 169 -0.45 31.65 -33.69
CA LEU A 169 -0.08 30.25 -33.44
C LEU A 169 0.84 30.14 -32.23
N LEU A 170 1.84 31.01 -32.10
CA LEU A 170 2.71 31.05 -30.93
C LEU A 170 1.92 31.39 -29.65
N ALA A 171 1.05 32.41 -29.71
CA ALA A 171 0.17 32.77 -28.62
C ALA A 171 -0.78 31.61 -28.24
N GLY A 172 -1.33 30.90 -29.23
CA GLY A 172 -2.13 29.71 -29.05
C GLY A 172 -1.35 28.57 -28.37
N VAL A 173 -0.13 28.33 -28.82
CA VAL A 173 0.76 27.32 -28.20
C VAL A 173 1.15 27.71 -26.77
N LEU A 174 1.47 28.98 -26.54
CA LEU A 174 1.78 29.49 -25.20
C LEU A 174 0.56 29.42 -24.28
N TYR A 175 -0.62 29.78 -24.78
CA TYR A 175 -1.88 29.65 -24.06
C TYR A 175 -2.18 28.17 -23.73
N TRP A 176 -2.07 27.27 -24.72
CA TRP A 176 -2.27 25.85 -24.52
C TRP A 176 -1.27 25.27 -23.50
N ARG A 177 0.00 25.70 -23.56
CA ARG A 177 1.02 25.37 -22.57
C ARG A 177 0.75 25.94 -21.18
N SER A 178 0.01 27.01 -21.06
CA SER A 178 -0.34 27.64 -19.77
C SER A 178 -1.53 26.97 -19.10
N LEU A 179 -2.34 26.20 -19.84
CA LEU A 179 -3.45 25.46 -19.25
C LEU A 179 -2.94 24.36 -18.31
N PRO A 180 -3.56 24.19 -17.14
CA PRO A 180 -3.25 23.06 -16.26
C PRO A 180 -3.48 21.73 -16.98
N GLY A 181 -2.58 20.77 -16.78
CA GLY A 181 -2.73 19.40 -17.26
C GLY A 181 -3.69 18.59 -16.41
N GLU A 182 -3.81 17.29 -16.72
CA GLU A 182 -4.50 16.32 -15.87
C GLU A 182 -3.78 16.19 -14.52
N PRO A 183 -4.51 15.96 -13.41
CA PRO A 183 -3.90 15.74 -12.12
C PRO A 183 -3.19 14.38 -12.08
N VAL A 184 -1.95 14.36 -11.60
CA VAL A 184 -1.12 13.15 -11.45
C VAL A 184 -0.61 12.95 -10.03
N ARG A 185 -0.77 13.93 -9.18
CA ARG A 185 -0.36 13.88 -7.78
C ARG A 185 -1.31 14.69 -6.93
N VAL A 186 -1.47 14.26 -5.68
CA VAL A 186 -2.25 14.96 -4.66
C VAL A 186 -1.37 15.22 -3.44
N SER A 187 -1.60 16.32 -2.74
CA SER A 187 -1.01 16.63 -1.45
C SER A 187 -2.01 17.32 -0.54
N VAL A 188 -1.83 17.18 0.76
CA VAL A 188 -2.68 17.81 1.78
C VAL A 188 -1.85 18.73 2.66
N SER A 189 -2.42 19.88 3.00
CA SER A 189 -1.89 20.81 3.99
C SER A 189 -3.04 21.35 4.86
N GLY A 190 -3.12 20.88 6.10
CA GLY A 190 -4.22 21.21 7.00
C GLY A 190 -5.57 20.80 6.45
N LYS A 191 -6.42 21.76 6.11
CA LYS A 191 -7.76 21.53 5.52
C LYS A 191 -7.77 21.45 4.00
N ARG A 192 -6.66 21.72 3.33
CA ARG A 192 -6.64 21.87 1.87
C ARG A 192 -5.98 20.69 1.19
N LEU A 193 -6.67 20.18 0.19
CA LEU A 193 -6.20 19.19 -0.76
C LEU A 193 -5.79 19.93 -2.05
N PHE A 194 -4.60 19.66 -2.54
CA PHE A 194 -4.07 20.21 -3.78
C PHE A 194 -3.83 19.10 -4.77
N ALA A 195 -4.31 19.23 -5.98
CA ALA A 195 -3.96 18.36 -7.09
C ALA A 195 -2.96 19.05 -8.02
N TRP A 196 -2.01 18.29 -8.52
CA TRP A 196 -0.86 18.78 -9.27
C TRP A 196 -0.75 18.05 -10.60
N ASP A 197 -0.38 18.78 -11.66
CA ASP A 197 -0.05 18.19 -12.96
C ASP A 197 1.41 17.68 -12.99
N GLU A 198 1.80 17.03 -14.10
CA GLU A 198 3.17 16.55 -14.32
C GLU A 198 4.24 17.65 -14.27
N ARG A 199 3.84 18.90 -14.50
CA ARG A 199 4.74 20.07 -14.47
C ARG A 199 4.86 20.70 -13.09
N GLY A 200 4.22 20.10 -12.07
CA GLY A 200 4.20 20.63 -10.70
C GLY A 200 3.35 21.87 -10.51
N ARG A 201 2.34 22.09 -11.35
CA ARG A 201 1.38 23.19 -11.21
C ARG A 201 0.13 22.68 -10.52
N VAL A 202 -0.44 23.49 -9.63
CA VAL A 202 -1.74 23.19 -9.02
C VAL A 202 -2.82 23.24 -10.10
N THR A 203 -3.52 22.15 -10.30
CA THR A 203 -4.65 22.05 -11.25
C THR A 203 -5.94 22.49 -10.60
N TRP A 204 -6.14 22.13 -9.34
CA TRP A 204 -7.27 22.56 -8.50
C TRP A 204 -6.95 22.35 -7.02
N GLU A 205 -7.77 22.98 -6.17
CA GLU A 205 -7.75 22.80 -4.72
C GLU A 205 -9.17 22.48 -4.22
N TYR A 206 -9.24 21.78 -3.08
CA TYR A 206 -10.48 21.50 -2.36
C TYR A 206 -10.27 21.73 -0.87
N GLU A 207 -11.24 22.37 -0.19
CA GLU A 207 -11.17 22.65 1.25
C GLU A 207 -12.12 21.75 2.03
N PHE A 208 -11.59 20.96 2.95
CA PHE A 208 -12.34 20.15 3.89
C PHE A 208 -12.85 21.01 5.06
N SER A 209 -13.90 20.56 5.73
CA SER A 209 -14.44 21.22 6.94
C SER A 209 -13.46 21.26 8.12
N ARG A 210 -12.58 20.24 8.21
CA ARG A 210 -11.54 20.10 9.24
C ARG A 210 -10.22 19.63 8.62
N PRO A 211 -9.10 19.73 9.36
CA PRO A 211 -7.83 19.18 8.89
C PRO A 211 -7.94 17.68 8.60
N VAL A 212 -7.29 17.23 7.53
CA VAL A 212 -7.25 15.82 7.13
C VAL A 212 -5.80 15.39 6.87
N THR A 213 -5.59 14.07 6.93
CA THR A 213 -4.35 13.42 6.55
C THR A 213 -4.63 12.38 5.45
N LEU A 214 -3.62 12.12 4.63
CA LEU A 214 -3.61 10.99 3.71
C LEU A 214 -2.69 9.95 4.34
N GLU A 215 -3.27 8.91 4.92
CA GLU A 215 -2.49 7.84 5.53
C GLU A 215 -2.02 6.88 4.45
N GLU A 216 -0.74 6.93 4.13
CA GLU A 216 -0.07 5.89 3.36
C GLU A 216 0.40 4.81 4.33
N ASN A 217 -0.12 3.61 4.17
CA ASN A 217 0.50 2.44 4.75
C ASN A 217 1.07 1.56 3.62
N ALA A 218 1.93 0.61 3.95
CA ALA A 218 2.59 -0.25 2.96
C ALA A 218 1.62 -0.99 2.03
N GLU A 219 0.35 -1.02 2.36
CA GLU A 219 -0.68 -1.87 1.77
C GLU A 219 -1.80 -1.04 1.09
N SER A 220 -1.97 0.24 1.44
CA SER A 220 -2.96 1.11 0.82
C SER A 220 -2.34 2.39 0.24
N HIS A 221 -2.69 2.63 -1.01
CA HIS A 221 -2.46 3.92 -1.63
C HIS A 221 -3.70 4.79 -1.39
N PRO A 222 -3.61 5.88 -0.60
CA PRO A 222 -4.76 6.69 -0.27
C PRO A 222 -5.29 7.50 -1.47
N VAL A 223 -4.57 7.48 -2.58
CA VAL A 223 -4.91 8.21 -3.80
C VAL A 223 -4.84 7.29 -5.01
N VAL A 224 -5.90 7.30 -5.82
CA VAL A 224 -5.97 6.57 -7.09
C VAL A 224 -6.46 7.51 -8.18
N PHE A 225 -5.81 7.47 -9.33
CA PHE A 225 -6.18 8.22 -10.53
C PHE A 225 -6.75 7.22 -11.55
N ALA A 226 -8.00 7.42 -11.97
CA ALA A 226 -8.65 6.53 -12.92
C ALA A 226 -9.81 7.23 -13.62
N ASP A 227 -10.04 6.92 -14.89
CA ASP A 227 -11.27 7.26 -15.60
C ASP A 227 -12.36 6.31 -15.13
N LEU A 228 -13.24 6.77 -14.23
CA LEU A 228 -14.26 5.94 -13.59
C LEU A 228 -15.54 5.81 -14.43
N ASP A 229 -15.94 6.86 -15.14
CA ASP A 229 -17.21 6.89 -15.87
C ASP A 229 -17.05 6.66 -17.39
N GLY A 230 -15.81 6.54 -17.88
CA GLY A 230 -15.49 6.26 -19.28
C GLY A 230 -15.55 7.48 -20.18
N ASP A 231 -15.50 8.70 -19.63
CA ASP A 231 -15.54 9.95 -20.40
C ASP A 231 -14.17 10.36 -20.97
N GLY A 232 -13.12 9.58 -20.70
CA GLY A 232 -11.75 9.79 -21.13
C GLY A 232 -10.99 10.80 -20.27
N ARG A 233 -11.53 11.22 -19.13
CA ARG A 233 -10.88 12.09 -18.14
C ARG A 233 -10.60 11.32 -16.86
N THR A 234 -9.57 11.76 -16.16
CA THR A 234 -9.13 11.08 -14.94
C THR A 234 -9.82 11.64 -13.71
N GLU A 235 -10.63 10.83 -13.04
CA GLU A 235 -11.11 11.11 -11.69
C GLU A 235 -9.99 10.86 -10.67
N VAL A 236 -10.09 11.60 -9.55
CA VAL A 236 -9.16 11.49 -8.43
C VAL A 236 -9.89 10.93 -7.22
N LEU A 237 -9.57 9.71 -6.85
CA LEU A 237 -10.05 9.09 -5.61
C LEU A 237 -9.08 9.42 -4.48
N VAL A 238 -9.60 9.90 -3.37
CA VAL A 238 -8.79 10.28 -2.20
C VAL A 238 -9.42 9.68 -0.95
N HIS A 239 -8.68 8.84 -0.25
CA HIS A 239 -9.04 8.45 1.11
C HIS A 239 -8.40 9.44 2.09
N ALA A 240 -9.23 10.24 2.75
CA ALA A 240 -8.79 11.22 3.73
C ALA A 240 -9.30 10.86 5.13
N THR A 241 -8.43 10.97 6.12
CA THR A 241 -8.74 10.73 7.53
C THR A 241 -8.61 12.04 8.30
N ALA A 242 -9.63 12.41 9.07
CA ALA A 242 -9.56 13.56 9.96
C ALA A 242 -9.03 13.10 11.34
N PRO A 243 -7.93 13.68 11.86
CA PRO A 243 -7.44 13.37 13.19
C PRO A 243 -8.41 13.87 14.27
N GLY A 244 -8.62 13.09 15.32
CA GLY A 244 -9.50 13.42 16.43
C GLY A 244 -10.91 12.86 16.25
N ALA A 245 -11.02 11.52 16.14
CA ALA A 245 -12.30 10.84 16.19
C ALA A 245 -13.08 11.27 17.45
N GLU A 246 -14.34 11.65 17.26
CA GLU A 246 -15.25 11.88 18.38
C GLU A 246 -15.41 10.58 19.19
N PRO A 247 -15.73 10.69 20.50
CA PRO A 247 -15.88 9.52 21.37
C PRO A 247 -16.96 8.53 20.92
N ASP A 248 -17.82 8.92 19.96
CA ASP A 248 -18.86 8.08 19.36
C ASP A 248 -18.35 7.01 18.39
N GLY A 249 -17.02 6.91 18.21
CA GLY A 249 -16.39 5.92 17.35
C GLY A 249 -16.57 6.16 15.86
N ASN A 250 -17.13 7.31 15.47
CA ASN A 250 -17.28 7.66 14.07
C ASN A 250 -15.95 8.23 13.54
N SER A 251 -15.19 7.39 12.88
CA SER A 251 -14.00 7.83 12.17
C SER A 251 -14.42 8.77 11.04
N ASP A 252 -13.85 10.01 11.02
CA ASP A 252 -14.05 10.95 9.90
C ASP A 252 -13.37 10.51 8.61
N SER A 253 -12.93 9.27 8.57
CA SER A 253 -12.33 8.62 7.43
C SER A 253 -13.37 8.44 6.32
N ALA A 254 -13.09 8.98 5.14
CA ALA A 254 -13.97 8.86 3.98
C ALA A 254 -13.18 8.73 2.68
N LEU A 255 -13.78 8.03 1.73
CA LEU A 255 -13.32 7.98 0.36
C LEU A 255 -14.06 9.06 -0.44
N TYR A 256 -13.33 9.96 -1.04
CA TYR A 256 -13.82 11.04 -1.88
C TYR A 256 -13.48 10.77 -3.34
N SER A 257 -14.40 11.07 -4.24
CA SER A 257 -14.14 11.10 -5.68
C SER A 257 -14.28 12.51 -6.22
N PHE A 258 -13.26 12.97 -6.91
CA PHE A 258 -13.24 14.27 -7.57
C PHE A 258 -13.10 14.10 -9.08
N SER A 259 -13.76 14.96 -9.87
CA SER A 259 -13.48 15.04 -11.30
C SER A 259 -12.06 15.54 -11.55
N SER A 260 -11.57 15.39 -12.77
CA SER A 260 -10.28 15.95 -13.23
C SER A 260 -10.11 17.44 -12.95
N ARG A 261 -11.23 18.18 -12.75
CA ARG A 261 -11.26 19.62 -12.46
C ARG A 261 -11.54 19.96 -10.98
N GLY A 262 -11.49 18.99 -10.09
CA GLY A 262 -11.65 19.20 -8.64
C GLY A 262 -13.08 19.33 -8.13
N ARG A 263 -14.10 19.06 -8.96
CA ARG A 263 -15.48 19.00 -8.47
C ARG A 263 -15.68 17.72 -7.71
N LEU A 264 -16.11 17.78 -6.45
CA LEU A 264 -16.51 16.61 -5.68
C LEU A 264 -17.70 15.93 -6.38
N LEU A 265 -17.53 14.66 -6.73
CA LEU A 265 -18.54 13.83 -7.40
C LEU A 265 -19.37 13.09 -6.35
N TRP A 266 -18.71 12.38 -5.45
CA TRP A 266 -19.33 11.64 -4.36
C TRP A 266 -18.38 11.44 -3.18
N THR A 267 -18.95 11.05 -2.05
CA THR A 267 -18.22 10.68 -0.84
C THR A 267 -18.81 9.38 -0.30
N TYR A 268 -17.95 8.42 0.02
CA TYR A 268 -18.35 7.20 0.70
C TYR A 268 -17.77 7.16 2.11
N ARG A 269 -18.65 7.03 3.10
CA ARG A 269 -18.32 6.77 4.51
C ARG A 269 -18.94 5.45 4.92
N PRO A 270 -18.16 4.48 5.43
CA PRO A 270 -18.75 3.27 5.94
C PRO A 270 -19.69 3.55 7.11
N ASN A 271 -20.95 3.20 6.93
CA ASN A 271 -21.96 3.21 7.99
C ASN A 271 -22.63 1.84 8.00
N LEU A 272 -21.92 0.87 8.56
CA LEU A 272 -22.30 -0.54 8.54
C LEU A 272 -22.15 -1.12 9.93
N SER A 273 -23.18 -1.85 10.38
CA SER A 273 -23.11 -2.71 11.56
C SER A 273 -23.11 -4.18 11.12
N LEU A 274 -22.19 -4.97 11.65
CA LEU A 274 -22.01 -6.38 11.36
C LEU A 274 -22.16 -7.19 12.64
N ARG A 275 -22.99 -8.25 12.63
CA ARG A 275 -23.16 -9.15 13.78
C ARG A 275 -22.48 -10.50 13.54
N PHE A 276 -21.67 -10.89 14.53
CA PHE A 276 -20.96 -12.16 14.56
C PHE A 276 -21.20 -12.84 15.91
N GLY A 277 -21.91 -13.95 15.90
CA GLY A 277 -22.38 -14.54 17.16
C GLY A 277 -23.25 -13.54 17.92
N GLU A 278 -22.87 -13.21 19.14
CA GLU A 278 -23.53 -12.24 20.02
C GLU A 278 -22.87 -10.84 19.97
N ARG A 279 -21.80 -10.67 19.15
CA ARG A 279 -21.04 -9.41 19.06
C ARG A 279 -21.51 -8.58 17.87
N GLU A 280 -21.63 -7.29 18.09
CA GLU A 280 -21.93 -6.29 17.06
C GLU A 280 -20.73 -5.36 16.87
N PHE A 281 -20.43 -5.04 15.61
CA PHE A 281 -19.33 -4.17 15.20
C PHE A 281 -19.88 -3.08 14.30
N SER A 282 -19.94 -1.87 14.80
CA SER A 282 -20.56 -0.71 14.11
C SER A 282 -19.57 0.40 13.71
N GLY A 283 -18.30 0.11 13.68
CA GLY A 283 -17.23 1.06 13.40
C GLY A 283 -16.47 1.48 14.66
N PRO A 284 -15.42 2.28 14.56
CA PRO A 284 -14.94 2.91 13.32
C PRO A 284 -14.38 1.91 12.30
N TRP A 285 -14.56 2.24 11.01
CA TRP A 285 -14.07 1.44 9.89
C TRP A 285 -12.95 2.19 9.18
N ASN A 286 -11.77 1.59 9.09
CA ASN A 286 -10.60 2.16 8.45
C ASN A 286 -10.33 1.50 7.10
N LEU A 287 -9.98 2.30 6.09
CA LEU A 287 -9.57 1.79 4.79
C LEU A 287 -8.24 1.03 4.93
N ASN A 288 -8.18 -0.16 4.35
CA ASN A 288 -6.99 -1.00 4.39
C ASN A 288 -6.42 -1.31 3.00
N ALA A 289 -7.27 -1.37 1.97
CA ALA A 289 -6.84 -1.54 0.59
C ALA A 289 -7.87 -0.95 -0.38
N LEU A 290 -7.38 -0.45 -1.52
CA LEU A 290 -8.18 0.18 -2.56
C LEU A 290 -7.68 -0.25 -3.93
N THR A 291 -8.59 -0.55 -4.84
CA THR A 291 -8.28 -0.82 -6.25
C THR A 291 -9.43 -0.41 -7.15
N VAL A 292 -9.15 -0.26 -8.43
CA VAL A 292 -10.15 0.06 -9.47
C VAL A 292 -10.18 -1.06 -10.49
N VAL A 293 -11.37 -1.50 -10.83
CA VAL A 293 -11.60 -2.66 -11.72
C VAL A 293 -12.43 -2.22 -12.92
N PRO A 294 -12.04 -2.58 -14.15
CA PRO A 294 -12.86 -2.33 -15.34
C PRO A 294 -14.21 -3.03 -15.27
N ASN A 295 -15.27 -2.32 -15.68
CA ASN A 295 -16.62 -2.84 -15.85
C ASN A 295 -17.26 -2.24 -17.11
N GLY A 296 -17.07 -2.90 -18.26
CA GLY A 296 -17.43 -2.35 -19.56
C GLY A 296 -16.61 -1.10 -19.90
N GLU A 297 -17.27 0.01 -20.25
CA GLU A 297 -16.64 1.30 -20.53
C GLU A 297 -16.32 2.08 -19.25
N SER A 298 -16.95 1.77 -18.12
CA SER A 298 -16.72 2.36 -16.81
C SER A 298 -15.77 1.54 -15.95
N ARG A 299 -15.43 2.08 -14.78
CA ARG A 299 -14.66 1.36 -13.76
C ARG A 299 -15.35 1.44 -12.41
N GLU A 300 -15.17 0.40 -11.63
CA GLU A 300 -15.70 0.28 -10.28
C GLU A 300 -14.57 0.41 -9.26
N VAL A 301 -14.87 1.09 -8.19
CA VAL A 301 -13.97 1.22 -7.04
C VAL A 301 -14.24 0.07 -6.08
N TRP A 302 -13.20 -0.64 -5.69
CA TRP A 302 -13.28 -1.73 -4.71
C TRP A 302 -12.39 -1.40 -3.53
N ALA A 303 -12.95 -1.43 -2.33
CA ALA A 303 -12.26 -1.02 -1.12
C ALA A 303 -12.48 -2.03 0.01
N VAL A 304 -11.41 -2.34 0.73
CA VAL A 304 -11.44 -3.13 1.96
C VAL A 304 -11.43 -2.18 3.14
N TYR A 305 -12.40 -2.32 4.01
CA TYR A 305 -12.45 -1.65 5.31
C TYR A 305 -12.31 -2.67 6.42
N ARG A 306 -11.54 -2.34 7.45
CA ARG A 306 -11.39 -3.14 8.67
C ARG A 306 -11.93 -2.38 9.88
N HIS A 307 -12.41 -3.12 10.87
CA HIS A 307 -12.72 -2.55 12.18
C HIS A 307 -11.42 -2.10 12.87
N ASP A 308 -11.47 -1.00 13.61
CA ASP A 308 -10.26 -0.41 14.21
C ASP A 308 -9.60 -1.35 15.22
N VAL A 309 -10.38 -1.92 16.13
CA VAL A 309 -9.87 -2.67 17.29
C VAL A 309 -9.81 -4.18 17.03
N TRP A 310 -10.77 -4.74 16.31
CA TRP A 310 -10.96 -6.18 16.20
C TRP A 310 -11.29 -6.66 14.79
N TRP A 311 -11.05 -7.87 14.58
CA TRP A 311 -11.02 -8.78 13.47
C TRP A 311 -12.00 -8.63 12.27
N PRO A 312 -13.21 -8.08 12.28
CA PRO A 312 -13.99 -8.08 11.04
C PRO A 312 -13.46 -7.06 10.03
N SER A 313 -13.48 -7.46 8.77
CA SER A 313 -13.31 -6.59 7.62
C SER A 313 -14.39 -6.86 6.58
N PHE A 314 -14.66 -5.88 5.73
CA PHE A 314 -15.54 -6.05 4.60
C PHE A 314 -14.97 -5.42 3.34
N LEU A 315 -15.36 -5.98 2.20
CA LEU A 315 -15.08 -5.47 0.88
C LEU A 315 -16.34 -4.81 0.33
N VAL A 316 -16.22 -3.58 -0.09
CA VAL A 316 -17.30 -2.81 -0.73
C VAL A 316 -16.92 -2.50 -2.17
N ARG A 317 -17.89 -2.62 -3.06
CA ARG A 317 -17.89 -2.08 -4.41
C ARG A 317 -18.58 -0.74 -4.40
N VAL A 318 -18.00 0.26 -5.03
CA VAL A 318 -18.62 1.57 -5.25
C VAL A 318 -18.61 1.82 -6.76
N ASP A 319 -19.77 2.07 -7.34
CA ASP A 319 -19.88 2.35 -8.77
C ASP A 319 -19.39 3.78 -9.11
N ALA A 320 -19.31 4.12 -10.38
CA ALA A 320 -18.87 5.43 -10.85
C ALA A 320 -19.73 6.59 -10.28
N ARG A 321 -20.97 6.32 -9.86
CA ARG A 321 -21.89 7.30 -9.27
C ARG A 321 -21.81 7.40 -7.75
N GLY A 322 -20.97 6.56 -7.12
CA GLY A 322 -20.80 6.53 -5.68
C GLY A 322 -21.77 5.61 -4.93
N ALA A 323 -22.53 4.75 -5.62
CA ALA A 323 -23.43 3.80 -4.97
C ALA A 323 -22.63 2.60 -4.40
N PRO A 324 -22.66 2.38 -3.06
CA PRO A 324 -21.92 1.30 -2.43
C PRO A 324 -22.72 0.00 -2.39
N GLU A 325 -22.00 -1.13 -2.52
CA GLU A 325 -22.52 -2.48 -2.31
C GLU A 325 -21.49 -3.34 -1.57
N VAL A 326 -21.84 -3.87 -0.40
CA VAL A 326 -20.98 -4.81 0.32
C VAL A 326 -20.94 -6.14 -0.41
N ARG A 327 -19.76 -6.57 -0.80
CA ARG A 327 -19.55 -7.76 -1.65
C ARG A 327 -18.93 -8.94 -0.93
N PHE A 328 -18.23 -8.69 0.18
CA PHE A 328 -17.64 -9.75 0.97
C PHE A 328 -17.41 -9.28 2.41
N VAL A 329 -17.56 -10.18 3.37
CA VAL A 329 -17.24 -9.95 4.78
C VAL A 329 -16.33 -11.08 5.25
N ASN A 330 -15.22 -10.70 5.89
CA ASN A 330 -14.23 -11.64 6.43
C ASN A 330 -14.16 -11.54 7.95
N ALA A 331 -14.07 -12.68 8.58
CA ALA A 331 -13.85 -12.79 10.03
C ALA A 331 -12.35 -12.64 10.37
N GLY A 332 -11.76 -11.54 9.97
CA GLY A 332 -10.34 -11.21 10.13
C GLY A 332 -9.99 -10.00 9.27
N HIS A 333 -8.81 -9.43 9.47
CA HIS A 333 -8.35 -8.32 8.66
C HIS A 333 -7.89 -8.78 7.28
N LEU A 334 -8.40 -8.14 6.23
CA LEU A 334 -7.87 -8.21 4.89
C LEU A 334 -6.95 -7.02 4.66
N HIS A 335 -5.76 -7.25 4.13
CA HIS A 335 -4.72 -6.23 3.95
C HIS A 335 -4.48 -5.91 2.48
N PHE A 336 -4.64 -6.90 1.59
CA PHE A 336 -4.32 -6.76 0.17
C PHE A 336 -5.55 -6.90 -0.69
N LEU A 337 -5.58 -6.13 -1.77
CA LEU A 337 -6.59 -6.19 -2.80
C LEU A 337 -5.92 -6.03 -4.17
N LYS A 338 -6.05 -7.04 -5.02
CA LYS A 338 -5.49 -7.04 -6.38
C LYS A 338 -6.54 -7.51 -7.39
N ALA A 339 -6.67 -6.78 -8.48
CA ALA A 339 -7.49 -7.21 -9.61
C ALA A 339 -6.70 -8.19 -10.49
N VAL A 340 -7.36 -9.26 -10.92
CA VAL A 340 -6.83 -10.29 -11.83
C VAL A 340 -7.83 -10.55 -12.94
N GLN A 341 -7.35 -10.55 -14.16
CA GLN A 341 -8.12 -10.99 -15.33
C GLN A 341 -7.51 -12.29 -15.84
N ASN A 342 -8.38 -13.27 -16.11
CA ASN A 342 -8.03 -14.51 -16.80
C ASN A 342 -9.08 -14.83 -17.87
N ILE A 343 -8.95 -16.00 -18.54
CA ILE A 343 -9.87 -16.44 -19.59
C ILE A 343 -11.32 -16.57 -19.08
N SER A 344 -11.48 -16.90 -17.79
CA SER A 344 -12.79 -17.17 -17.18
C SER A 344 -13.48 -15.92 -16.62
N GLY A 345 -12.84 -14.74 -16.67
CA GLY A 345 -13.41 -13.47 -16.22
C GLY A 345 -12.51 -12.58 -15.38
N ASN A 346 -13.14 -11.62 -14.72
CA ASN A 346 -12.49 -10.67 -13.83
C ASN A 346 -12.64 -11.11 -12.38
N TYR A 347 -11.52 -11.12 -11.66
CA TYR A 347 -11.46 -11.53 -10.27
C TYR A 347 -10.78 -10.48 -9.41
N LEU A 348 -11.11 -10.49 -8.13
CA LEU A 348 -10.39 -9.78 -7.09
C LEU A 348 -9.78 -10.79 -6.12
N LEU A 349 -8.54 -10.58 -5.79
CA LEU A 349 -7.81 -11.29 -4.76
C LEU A 349 -7.76 -10.42 -3.51
N ALA A 350 -8.35 -10.89 -2.43
CA ALA A 350 -8.28 -10.22 -1.13
C ALA A 350 -7.56 -11.14 -0.14
N ALA A 351 -6.44 -10.68 0.39
CA ALA A 351 -5.59 -11.50 1.27
C ALA A 351 -5.42 -10.86 2.64
N GLY A 352 -5.21 -11.69 3.66
CA GLY A 352 -5.08 -11.24 5.03
C GLY A 352 -5.08 -12.38 6.04
N VAL A 353 -5.86 -12.25 7.09
CA VAL A 353 -6.02 -13.23 8.17
C VAL A 353 -7.49 -13.58 8.38
N ASN A 354 -7.74 -14.79 8.85
CA ASN A 354 -9.06 -15.20 9.36
C ASN A 354 -8.93 -15.68 10.82
N SER A 355 -9.71 -15.06 11.70
CA SER A 355 -9.64 -15.28 13.14
C SER A 355 -10.19 -16.63 13.60
N GLU A 356 -11.18 -17.21 12.88
CA GLU A 356 -11.66 -18.56 13.18
C GLU A 356 -10.58 -19.61 12.94
N TYR A 357 -9.88 -19.47 11.80
CA TYR A 357 -8.81 -20.41 11.41
C TYR A 357 -7.46 -20.05 12.02
N GLN A 358 -7.35 -18.85 12.60
CA GLN A 358 -6.08 -18.27 13.07
C GLN A 358 -4.98 -18.41 12.01
N ALA A 359 -5.29 -18.11 10.77
CA ALA A 359 -4.47 -18.42 9.62
C ALA A 359 -4.52 -17.33 8.56
N GLY A 360 -3.42 -17.19 7.82
CA GLY A 360 -3.39 -16.40 6.60
C GLY A 360 -4.38 -16.95 5.58
N VAL A 361 -5.03 -16.06 4.85
CA VAL A 361 -6.07 -16.43 3.87
C VAL A 361 -5.95 -15.63 2.58
N LEU A 362 -6.46 -16.25 1.50
CA LEU A 362 -6.68 -15.59 0.22
C LEU A 362 -8.12 -15.86 -0.23
N ALA A 363 -8.93 -14.82 -0.29
CA ALA A 363 -10.24 -14.84 -0.92
C ALA A 363 -10.11 -14.49 -2.40
N VAL A 364 -10.66 -15.33 -3.27
CA VAL A 364 -10.84 -15.07 -4.70
C VAL A 364 -12.30 -14.72 -4.92
N LEU A 365 -12.58 -13.51 -5.40
CA LEU A 365 -13.93 -13.03 -5.63
C LEU A 365 -14.15 -12.78 -7.12
N ARG A 366 -15.31 -13.15 -7.62
CA ARG A 366 -15.75 -12.74 -8.97
C ARG A 366 -16.35 -11.34 -8.89
N THR A 367 -16.03 -10.49 -9.86
CA THR A 367 -16.57 -9.12 -9.90
C THR A 367 -17.96 -9.07 -10.54
N ASP A 368 -18.27 -10.04 -11.41
CA ASP A 368 -19.47 -10.09 -12.23
C ASP A 368 -20.62 -10.90 -11.62
N ARG A 369 -20.35 -11.78 -10.65
CA ARG A 369 -21.37 -12.66 -10.06
C ARG A 369 -21.32 -12.68 -8.54
N PRO A 370 -22.44 -12.44 -7.85
CA PRO A 370 -22.55 -12.75 -6.44
C PRO A 370 -22.67 -14.28 -6.28
N LEU A 371 -21.90 -14.84 -5.37
CA LEU A 371 -22.06 -16.22 -4.96
C LEU A 371 -22.67 -16.25 -3.55
N SER A 372 -23.33 -17.33 -3.15
CA SER A 372 -23.95 -17.47 -1.84
C SER A 372 -23.26 -18.51 -0.96
N GLY A 373 -22.97 -18.18 0.30
CA GLY A 373 -22.34 -19.05 1.30
C GLY A 373 -21.28 -18.30 2.13
N SER A 374 -20.67 -18.96 3.07
CA SER A 374 -19.64 -18.42 3.95
C SER A 374 -18.56 -19.47 4.15
N PRO A 375 -17.27 -19.09 4.17
CA PRO A 375 -16.20 -20.02 4.51
C PRO A 375 -16.27 -20.50 5.95
N GLN A 376 -17.07 -19.88 6.81
CA GLN A 376 -17.28 -20.28 8.19
C GLN A 376 -18.38 -21.34 8.32
N SER A 377 -18.25 -22.22 9.31
CA SER A 377 -19.27 -23.22 9.65
C SER A 377 -20.60 -22.56 10.02
N PRO A 378 -21.76 -23.21 9.76
CA PRO A 378 -23.07 -22.63 10.06
C PRO A 378 -23.26 -22.19 11.52
N GLY A 379 -22.66 -22.90 12.47
CA GLY A 379 -22.74 -22.58 13.92
C GLY A 379 -21.59 -21.74 14.46
N SER A 380 -20.65 -21.32 13.61
CA SER A 380 -19.47 -20.58 14.05
C SER A 380 -19.84 -19.19 14.58
N PRO A 381 -19.26 -18.78 15.73
CA PRO A 381 -19.39 -17.40 16.23
C PRO A 381 -18.69 -16.39 15.32
N TYR A 382 -17.85 -16.84 14.39
CA TYR A 382 -17.17 -16.03 13.37
C TYR A 382 -17.96 -15.90 12.07
N ARG A 383 -19.15 -16.49 11.98
CA ARG A 383 -20.03 -16.32 10.83
C ARG A 383 -20.84 -15.03 10.99
N CYS A 384 -20.80 -14.17 9.99
CA CYS A 384 -21.64 -12.98 9.96
C CYS A 384 -23.12 -13.37 9.81
N ARG A 385 -23.98 -12.89 10.71
CA ARG A 385 -25.41 -13.21 10.72
C ARG A 385 -26.23 -12.39 9.73
N ASP A 386 -25.85 -11.12 9.54
CA ASP A 386 -26.61 -10.15 8.74
C ASP A 386 -26.06 -9.96 7.33
N CYS A 387 -24.98 -10.67 7.00
CA CYS A 387 -24.33 -10.55 5.71
C CYS A 387 -25.09 -11.36 4.67
N GLN A 388 -25.89 -10.67 3.87
CA GLN A 388 -26.53 -11.28 2.72
C GLN A 388 -25.50 -11.48 1.60
N ASN A 389 -25.25 -12.74 1.25
CA ASN A 389 -24.80 -13.18 -0.06
C ASN A 389 -23.38 -12.79 -0.52
N ALA A 390 -22.53 -12.25 0.34
CA ALA A 390 -21.19 -11.83 -0.08
C ALA A 390 -20.16 -12.92 0.18
N VAL A 391 -19.89 -13.77 -0.80
CA VAL A 391 -19.02 -14.94 -0.65
C VAL A 391 -17.93 -14.98 -1.68
N PRO A 392 -16.78 -15.56 -1.31
CA PRO A 392 -15.69 -15.78 -2.26
C PRO A 392 -16.06 -16.86 -3.29
N TYR A 393 -15.47 -16.75 -4.47
CA TYR A 393 -15.47 -17.83 -5.46
C TYR A 393 -14.64 -19.02 -4.97
N LEU A 394 -13.44 -18.74 -4.42
CA LEU A 394 -12.57 -19.67 -3.71
C LEU A 394 -12.05 -18.97 -2.45
N TYR A 395 -11.76 -19.74 -1.41
CA TYR A 395 -11.17 -19.20 -0.19
C TYR A 395 -10.07 -20.13 0.29
N PHE A 396 -8.83 -19.74 0.11
CA PHE A 396 -7.66 -20.50 0.53
C PHE A 396 -7.31 -20.17 1.97
N ILE A 397 -7.00 -21.21 2.74
CA ILE A 397 -6.58 -21.12 4.14
C ILE A 397 -5.18 -21.74 4.21
N PHE A 398 -4.19 -20.90 4.49
CA PHE A 398 -2.80 -21.33 4.53
C PHE A 398 -2.48 -22.05 5.84
N PRO A 399 -1.72 -23.16 5.78
CA PRO A 399 -1.34 -23.90 6.98
C PRO A 399 -0.31 -23.11 7.80
N ARG A 400 -0.39 -23.25 9.12
CA ARG A 400 0.66 -22.83 10.03
C ARG A 400 1.77 -23.85 10.03
N SER A 401 3.03 -23.38 10.09
CA SER A 401 4.19 -24.26 10.16
C SER A 401 4.32 -24.92 11.54
N GLU A 402 5.12 -25.98 11.61
CA GLU A 402 5.43 -26.65 12.89
C GLU A 402 6.21 -25.71 13.82
N VAL A 403 7.18 -24.98 13.28
CA VAL A 403 7.96 -24.00 14.03
C VAL A 403 7.06 -22.94 14.66
N PHE A 404 6.11 -22.40 13.88
CA PHE A 404 5.13 -21.43 14.39
C PHE A 404 4.33 -21.99 15.57
N GLN A 405 3.87 -23.22 15.44
CA GLN A 405 3.07 -23.86 16.49
C GLN A 405 3.90 -24.11 17.76
N LEU A 406 5.17 -24.51 17.63
CA LEU A 406 6.07 -24.73 18.75
C LEU A 406 6.49 -23.42 19.46
N LEU A 407 6.60 -22.33 18.74
CA LEU A 407 6.95 -21.04 19.32
C LEU A 407 5.77 -20.38 20.04
N GLY A 408 4.54 -20.85 19.82
CA GLY A 408 3.33 -20.29 20.42
C GLY A 408 3.00 -18.89 19.93
N GLU A 409 3.49 -18.54 18.74
CA GLU A 409 3.22 -17.25 18.12
C GLU A 409 1.75 -17.12 17.71
N SER A 410 1.23 -15.92 17.72
CA SER A 410 -0.19 -15.66 17.48
C SER A 410 -0.50 -15.10 16.09
N VAL A 411 0.51 -14.60 15.38
CA VAL A 411 0.30 -13.92 14.10
C VAL A 411 0.71 -14.79 12.92
N HIS A 412 -0.29 -15.27 12.17
CA HIS A 412 -0.11 -15.90 10.87
C HIS A 412 -1.05 -15.22 9.87
N ARG A 413 -0.49 -14.48 8.92
CA ARG A 413 -1.25 -13.68 7.94
C ARG A 413 -0.66 -13.78 6.54
N ALA A 414 -1.46 -13.53 5.51
CA ALA A 414 -0.93 -13.24 4.19
C ALA A 414 -0.27 -11.85 4.20
N LEU A 415 0.99 -11.80 3.79
CA LEU A 415 1.84 -10.61 3.82
C LEU A 415 1.84 -9.86 2.49
N SER A 416 1.80 -10.57 1.36
CA SER A 416 1.76 -9.97 0.03
C SER A 416 1.05 -10.85 -0.99
N VAL A 417 0.57 -10.21 -2.05
CA VAL A 417 0.06 -10.87 -3.26
C VAL A 417 0.74 -10.23 -4.46
N GLU A 418 1.58 -10.98 -5.14
CA GLU A 418 2.30 -10.56 -6.33
C GLU A 418 1.72 -11.23 -7.57
N LEU A 419 1.59 -10.46 -8.64
CA LEU A 419 1.06 -10.92 -9.91
C LEU A 419 2.16 -10.84 -10.97
N THR A 420 2.51 -11.99 -11.54
CA THR A 420 3.34 -12.07 -12.75
C THR A 420 2.48 -12.53 -13.93
N PRO A 421 2.96 -12.50 -15.17
CA PRO A 421 2.18 -12.99 -16.31
C PRO A 421 1.65 -14.42 -16.15
N ASP A 422 2.43 -15.29 -15.49
CA ASP A 422 2.16 -16.74 -15.45
C ASP A 422 1.65 -17.24 -14.11
N VAL A 423 1.95 -16.53 -13.00
CA VAL A 423 1.64 -17.00 -11.66
C VAL A 423 1.13 -15.88 -10.75
N ILE A 424 0.38 -16.31 -9.75
CA ILE A 424 0.00 -15.52 -8.58
C ILE A 424 0.83 -16.06 -7.42
N ARG A 425 1.66 -15.22 -6.82
CA ARG A 425 2.44 -15.58 -5.64
C ARG A 425 1.83 -14.94 -4.40
N VAL A 426 1.54 -15.75 -3.40
CA VAL A 426 1.10 -15.30 -2.08
C VAL A 426 2.18 -15.62 -1.08
N THR A 427 2.64 -14.62 -0.35
CA THR A 427 3.57 -14.80 0.76
C THR A 427 2.81 -14.70 2.06
N THR A 428 2.96 -15.71 2.93
CA THR A 428 2.47 -15.64 4.30
C THR A 428 3.62 -15.32 5.25
N PHE A 429 3.24 -14.68 6.33
CA PHE A 429 4.12 -14.34 7.44
C PHE A 429 3.65 -15.07 8.70
N GLU A 430 4.59 -15.66 9.40
CA GLU A 430 4.38 -16.19 10.74
C GLU A 430 5.16 -15.34 11.74
N GLY A 431 4.51 -14.99 12.85
CA GLY A 431 5.10 -14.17 13.90
C GLY A 431 6.43 -14.73 14.38
N SER A 432 7.34 -13.86 14.71
CA SER A 432 8.71 -14.20 15.04
C SER A 432 8.94 -14.19 16.55
N SER A 433 9.54 -15.27 17.05
CA SER A 433 10.29 -15.20 18.29
C SER A 433 11.75 -14.86 17.96
N PRO A 434 12.35 -13.85 18.58
CA PRO A 434 13.73 -13.50 18.25
C PRO A 434 14.67 -14.65 18.60
N LEU A 435 15.43 -15.13 17.61
CA LEU A 435 16.59 -15.97 17.88
C LEU A 435 17.65 -15.12 18.57
N PRO A 436 18.36 -15.65 19.56
CA PRO A 436 19.50 -14.95 20.15
C PRO A 436 20.50 -14.55 19.05
N GLY A 437 20.73 -13.23 18.88
CA GLY A 437 21.70 -12.69 17.94
C GLY A 437 21.20 -12.42 16.50
N ARG A 438 19.89 -12.51 16.24
CA ARG A 438 19.28 -12.12 14.97
C ARG A 438 18.13 -11.14 15.16
N SER A 439 18.12 -10.09 14.33
CA SER A 439 17.13 -9.01 14.37
C SER A 439 15.86 -9.27 13.55
N ASP A 440 15.91 -10.11 12.51
CA ASP A 440 14.73 -10.46 11.69
C ASP A 440 14.49 -11.98 11.73
N THR A 441 13.42 -12.37 12.43
CA THR A 441 12.99 -13.76 12.59
C THR A 441 11.63 -14.01 11.96
N SER A 442 11.25 -13.20 10.99
CA SER A 442 10.01 -13.43 10.25
C SER A 442 10.10 -14.72 9.44
N LEU A 443 9.26 -15.70 9.77
CA LEU A 443 9.12 -16.92 9.00
C LEU A 443 8.15 -16.66 7.86
N ARG A 444 8.56 -17.01 6.65
CA ARG A 444 7.72 -16.79 5.46
C ARG A 444 7.53 -18.10 4.71
N ALA A 445 6.34 -18.24 4.16
CA ALA A 445 6.02 -19.27 3.20
C ALA A 445 5.48 -18.63 1.91
N HIS A 446 5.92 -19.14 0.78
CA HIS A 446 5.52 -18.67 -0.54
C HIS A 446 4.67 -19.72 -1.22
N TYR A 447 3.51 -19.30 -1.72
CA TYR A 447 2.54 -20.15 -2.41
C TYR A 447 2.36 -19.62 -3.83
N GLU A 448 2.62 -20.46 -4.82
CA GLU A 448 2.44 -20.12 -6.24
C GLU A 448 1.21 -20.80 -6.82
N PHE A 449 0.35 -20.00 -7.41
CA PHE A 449 -0.87 -20.43 -8.08
C PHE A 449 -0.77 -20.14 -9.58
N THR A 450 -1.47 -20.95 -10.39
CA THR A 450 -1.75 -20.59 -11.77
C THR A 450 -2.66 -19.35 -11.82
N ARG A 451 -2.82 -18.77 -13.00
CA ARG A 451 -3.82 -17.73 -13.22
C ARG A 451 -5.27 -18.21 -13.02
N ASP A 452 -5.48 -19.52 -13.05
CA ASP A 452 -6.77 -20.18 -12.79
C ASP A 452 -6.92 -20.64 -11.34
N PHE A 453 -6.05 -20.15 -10.45
CA PHE A 453 -6.07 -20.39 -9.02
C PHE A 453 -5.75 -21.85 -8.58
N ASP A 454 -5.13 -22.65 -9.44
CA ASP A 454 -4.61 -23.96 -9.02
C ASP A 454 -3.26 -23.77 -8.30
N LEU A 455 -3.11 -24.34 -7.13
CA LEU A 455 -1.86 -24.30 -6.36
C LEU A 455 -0.81 -25.17 -7.05
N LYS A 456 0.30 -24.56 -7.49
CA LYS A 456 1.42 -25.22 -8.17
C LYS A 456 2.49 -25.69 -7.18
N TYR A 457 2.86 -24.79 -6.30
CA TYR A 457 4.06 -24.95 -5.48
C TYR A 457 3.92 -24.18 -4.17
N ALA A 458 4.62 -24.63 -3.14
CA ALA A 458 4.86 -23.85 -1.93
C ALA A 458 6.26 -24.13 -1.39
N SER A 459 6.89 -23.11 -0.85
CA SER A 459 8.21 -23.18 -0.21
C SER A 459 8.22 -22.36 1.06
N LEU A 460 9.14 -22.72 1.94
CA LEU A 460 9.49 -21.98 3.15
C LEU A 460 10.84 -21.33 2.96
N ASP A 461 11.04 -20.14 3.51
CA ASP A 461 12.28 -19.41 3.47
C ASP A 461 13.42 -20.12 4.19
N GLU A 462 14.66 -19.76 3.88
CA GLU A 462 15.83 -20.30 4.59
C GLU A 462 15.80 -19.92 6.09
N SER A 463 15.24 -18.76 6.45
CA SER A 463 15.04 -18.36 7.84
C SER A 463 14.19 -19.36 8.62
N TYR A 464 13.19 -19.97 7.98
CA TYR A 464 12.43 -21.07 8.56
C TYR A 464 13.30 -22.29 8.86
N TRP A 465 14.09 -22.72 7.88
CA TRP A 465 14.94 -23.90 8.03
C TRP A 465 16.07 -23.71 9.05
N GLU A 466 16.58 -22.49 9.17
CA GLU A 466 17.55 -22.15 10.21
C GLU A 466 16.91 -22.25 11.62
N MET A 467 15.69 -21.72 11.76
CA MET A 467 14.94 -21.83 13.01
C MET A 467 14.64 -23.29 13.33
N HIS A 468 14.17 -24.06 12.36
CA HIS A 468 13.91 -25.49 12.51
C HIS A 468 15.16 -26.23 13.04
N ARG A 469 16.31 -26.06 12.37
CA ARG A 469 17.60 -26.65 12.80
C ARG A 469 18.02 -26.21 14.21
N ALA A 470 17.73 -24.97 14.59
CA ALA A 470 18.02 -24.49 15.94
C ALA A 470 17.14 -25.17 16.99
N LEU A 471 15.86 -25.37 16.72
CA LEU A 471 14.92 -26.07 17.58
C LEU A 471 15.21 -27.58 17.66
N GLU A 472 15.65 -28.19 16.56
CA GLU A 472 16.15 -29.56 16.51
C GLU A 472 17.34 -29.76 17.44
N LYS A 473 18.36 -28.87 17.36
CA LYS A 473 19.52 -28.88 18.27
C LYS A 473 19.16 -28.71 19.74
N GLN A 474 18.06 -27.99 20.03
CA GLN A 474 17.52 -27.85 21.39
C GLN A 474 16.67 -29.04 21.85
N GLY A 475 16.47 -30.05 20.99
CA GLY A 475 15.62 -31.21 21.26
C GLY A 475 14.11 -30.86 21.28
N ARG A 476 13.70 -29.72 20.80
CA ARG A 476 12.29 -29.30 20.72
C ARG A 476 11.58 -29.87 19.49
N ILE A 477 12.33 -30.16 18.43
CA ILE A 477 11.89 -30.89 17.23
C ILE A 477 12.65 -32.22 17.23
N GLN A 478 11.94 -33.33 16.95
CA GLN A 478 12.46 -34.72 17.07
C GLN A 478 12.83 -35.33 15.69
N HIS A 479 12.75 -34.57 14.61
CA HIS A 479 13.10 -35.02 13.25
C HIS A 479 14.04 -33.99 12.58
N SER A 480 14.74 -34.44 11.54
CA SER A 480 15.63 -33.58 10.80
C SER A 480 14.88 -32.58 9.91
N ALA A 481 15.54 -31.50 9.56
CA ALA A 481 14.97 -30.54 8.59
C ALA A 481 14.65 -31.20 7.23
N ASP A 482 15.36 -32.31 6.87
CA ASP A 482 15.10 -33.03 5.64
C ASP A 482 13.85 -33.90 5.69
N ASP A 483 13.51 -34.40 6.87
CA ASP A 483 12.32 -35.23 7.12
C ASP A 483 11.11 -34.41 7.60
N CYS A 484 11.25 -33.07 7.66
CA CYS A 484 10.21 -32.21 8.20
C CYS A 484 8.93 -32.25 7.35
N PRO A 485 7.75 -32.47 7.97
CA PRO A 485 6.46 -32.46 7.27
C PRO A 485 6.17 -31.14 6.53
N ASP A 486 6.79 -30.03 6.95
CA ASP A 486 6.62 -28.74 6.34
C ASP A 486 7.27 -28.61 4.95
N ARG A 487 8.14 -29.57 4.55
CA ARG A 487 8.59 -29.68 3.16
C ARG A 487 7.42 -29.95 2.18
N ALA A 488 6.35 -30.51 2.68
CA ALA A 488 5.13 -30.76 1.93
C ALA A 488 4.00 -29.78 2.31
N ILE A 489 4.34 -28.55 2.72
CA ILE A 489 3.37 -27.56 3.24
C ILE A 489 2.26 -27.25 2.24
N ALA A 490 2.54 -27.30 0.93
CA ALA A 490 1.55 -27.15 -0.13
C ALA A 490 0.37 -28.11 0.01
N ARG A 491 0.61 -29.36 0.48
CA ARG A 491 -0.42 -30.37 0.65
C ARG A 491 -1.39 -30.08 1.78
N ARG A 492 -1.05 -29.16 2.67
CA ARG A 492 -1.87 -28.75 3.83
C ARG A 492 -2.69 -27.50 3.58
N VAL A 493 -2.52 -26.84 2.43
CA VAL A 493 -3.36 -25.70 2.04
C VAL A 493 -4.80 -26.18 1.87
N ARG A 494 -5.72 -25.58 2.61
CA ARG A 494 -7.15 -25.86 2.51
C ARG A 494 -7.81 -24.86 1.58
N VAL A 495 -8.83 -25.29 0.87
CA VAL A 495 -9.66 -24.42 0.04
C VAL A 495 -11.13 -24.66 0.38
N TRP A 496 -11.86 -23.59 0.62
CA TRP A 496 -13.31 -23.60 0.68
C TRP A 496 -13.86 -23.26 -0.71
N ILE A 497 -14.82 -24.05 -1.16
CA ILE A 497 -15.50 -23.93 -2.45
C ILE A 497 -17.00 -23.82 -2.17
N PRO A 498 -17.74 -22.88 -2.82
CA PRO A 498 -19.18 -22.78 -2.67
C PRO A 498 -19.86 -24.12 -2.87
N TYR A 499 -20.83 -24.45 -2.00
CA TYR A 499 -21.63 -25.69 -2.00
C TYR A 499 -20.89 -27.01 -1.72
N GLN A 500 -19.55 -27.01 -1.74
CA GLN A 500 -18.73 -28.21 -1.50
C GLN A 500 -18.05 -28.20 -0.13
N GLY A 501 -17.92 -27.03 0.49
CA GLY A 501 -17.26 -26.89 1.77
C GLY A 501 -15.72 -26.83 1.66
N ILE A 502 -15.03 -27.25 2.73
CA ILE A 502 -13.57 -27.20 2.81
C ILE A 502 -12.96 -28.52 2.33
N SER A 503 -12.00 -28.43 1.42
CA SER A 503 -11.15 -29.51 0.95
C SER A 503 -9.67 -29.09 0.94
N TYR A 504 -8.77 -29.97 0.48
CA TYR A 504 -7.36 -29.61 0.31
C TYR A 504 -7.08 -29.13 -1.12
N ALA A 505 -6.37 -27.98 -1.23
CA ALA A 505 -5.85 -27.45 -2.47
C ALA A 505 -4.48 -28.09 -2.73
N TYR A 506 -4.40 -29.05 -3.63
CA TYR A 506 -3.14 -29.73 -3.90
C TYR A 506 -2.54 -29.29 -5.23
N ALA A 507 -1.20 -29.03 -5.23
CA ALA A 507 -0.45 -28.77 -6.44
C ALA A 507 -0.41 -30.02 -7.33
N ARG A 508 -0.76 -29.87 -8.61
CA ARG A 508 -0.61 -30.93 -9.62
C ARG A 508 0.86 -31.28 -9.82
N GLY A 509 1.31 -32.37 -9.28
CA GLY A 509 2.66 -32.94 -9.43
C GLY A 509 2.77 -34.37 -8.97
N GLY A 510 1.80 -34.88 -8.24
CA GLY A 510 1.69 -36.27 -7.78
C GLY A 510 0.23 -36.71 -7.83
N ARG A 511 0.02 -37.89 -8.37
CA ARG A 511 -1.30 -38.52 -8.52
C ARG A 511 -2.11 -38.44 -7.24
N GLU A 512 -3.40 -38.06 -7.40
CA GLU A 512 -4.49 -38.11 -6.43
C GLU A 512 -4.60 -36.96 -5.41
N ALA A 513 -5.26 -35.97 -5.81
CA ALA A 513 -6.43 -35.33 -5.16
C ALA A 513 -7.04 -34.40 -6.20
N SER A 514 -8.07 -34.84 -6.86
CA SER A 514 -8.86 -34.03 -7.76
C SER A 514 -9.40 -32.83 -6.97
N VAL A 515 -8.95 -31.62 -7.31
CA VAL A 515 -9.81 -30.47 -7.11
C VAL A 515 -11.12 -30.84 -7.81
N PRO A 516 -12.25 -30.89 -7.10
CA PRO A 516 -13.50 -31.23 -7.75
C PRO A 516 -13.72 -30.28 -8.93
N PRO A 517 -14.35 -30.73 -10.03
CA PRO A 517 -14.57 -29.90 -11.19
C PRO A 517 -15.24 -28.60 -10.75
N ARG A 518 -14.72 -27.50 -11.22
CA ARG A 518 -15.30 -26.17 -10.97
C ARG A 518 -16.76 -26.22 -11.40
N PRO A 519 -17.69 -25.65 -10.65
CA PRO A 519 -19.06 -25.56 -11.12
C PRO A 519 -19.03 -24.85 -12.47
N HIS A 520 -19.36 -25.59 -13.50
CA HIS A 520 -19.53 -25.05 -14.85
C HIS A 520 -20.63 -23.98 -14.82
N ASP A 521 -20.42 -22.95 -15.58
CA ASP A 521 -21.25 -21.76 -15.82
C ASP A 521 -22.75 -22.00 -15.97
#